data_dacc116864598cec8687e72b6610b1df
#
_entry.id   dacc116864598cec8687e72b6610b1df
#
_cell.length_a   1.000
_cell.length_b   1.000
_cell.length_c   1.000
_cell.angle_alpha   90.00
_cell.angle_beta   90.00
_cell.angle_gamma   90.00
#
_symmetry.space_group_name_H-M   'P 1'
#
loop_
_entity.id
_entity.type
_entity.pdbx_description
1 polymer ?
#
loop_
_entity_poly.entity_id
_entity_poly.type
_entity_poly.pdbx_seq_one_letter_code
_entity_poly.pdbx_strand_id
1 'polypeptide(L)'
;MSEKKLTMVVPAYNEEEALPIFYAEALRVEKKLPGVEIEYLFIDDGSSDGTLEVLRDLHKKDARVRYVSFSRNFGKEAAIYAGLQNAAGDYVAILDADLQDPPALLPEM
;
A
#
# COMPACT_ATOMS: atom_id res chain seq x y z
N MET A 1 15.22 4.75 -21.74
CA MET A 1 15.59 4.29 -20.40
C MET A 1 14.35 3.99 -19.59
N SER A 2 14.35 2.85 -18.97
CA SER A 2 13.19 2.46 -18.16
C SER A 2 13.24 3.13 -16.80
N GLU A 3 12.10 3.52 -16.32
CA GLU A 3 11.95 4.04 -14.97
C GLU A 3 11.97 2.90 -13.98
N LYS A 4 12.43 3.19 -12.77
CA LYS A 4 12.33 2.22 -11.69
C LYS A 4 10.89 2.15 -11.19
N LYS A 5 10.41 0.96 -10.91
CA LYS A 5 9.08 0.77 -10.37
C LYS A 5 9.17 0.27 -8.93
N LEU A 6 8.51 0.98 -8.04
CA LEU A 6 8.46 0.65 -6.62
C LEU A 6 7.06 0.20 -6.27
N THR A 7 6.93 -0.99 -5.69
CA THR A 7 5.66 -1.45 -5.14
C THR A 7 5.67 -1.22 -3.64
N MET A 8 4.72 -0.43 -3.16
CA MET A 8 4.51 -0.26 -1.73
C MET A 8 3.51 -1.30 -1.26
N VAL A 9 3.97 -2.26 -0.47
CA VAL A 9 3.10 -3.28 0.11
C VAL A 9 2.63 -2.79 1.46
N VAL A 10 1.32 -2.67 1.63
CA VAL A 10 0.72 -2.09 2.82
C VAL A 10 -0.28 -3.06 3.42
N PRO A 11 0.14 -3.86 4.42
CA PRO A 11 -0.81 -4.70 5.14
C PRO A 11 -1.77 -3.82 5.92
N ALA A 12 -3.05 -4.18 5.89
CA ALA A 12 -4.08 -3.40 6.58
C ALA A 12 -5.06 -4.33 7.28
N TYR A 13 -5.36 -4.00 8.52
CA TYR A 13 -6.37 -4.71 9.29
C TYR A 13 -7.13 -3.69 10.13
N ASN A 14 -8.41 -3.49 9.78
CA ASN A 14 -9.26 -2.50 10.44
C ASN A 14 -8.63 -1.10 10.44
N GLU A 15 -8.24 -0.66 9.24
CA GLU A 15 -7.54 0.60 9.03
C GLU A 15 -8.35 1.59 8.20
N GLU A 16 -9.69 1.52 8.27
CA GLU A 16 -10.51 2.37 7.40
C GLU A 16 -10.27 3.86 7.59
N GLU A 17 -9.91 4.29 8.80
CA GLU A 17 -9.64 5.70 9.06
C GLU A 17 -8.22 6.09 8.65
N ALA A 18 -7.27 5.17 8.78
CA ALA A 18 -5.87 5.46 8.49
C ALA A 18 -5.55 5.43 7.00
N LEU A 19 -6.26 4.61 6.22
CA LEU A 19 -5.94 4.43 4.81
C LEU A 19 -6.03 5.71 3.97
N PRO A 20 -7.07 6.53 4.08
CA PRO A 20 -7.12 7.76 3.30
C PRO A 20 -5.98 8.71 3.67
N ILE A 21 -5.61 8.75 4.95
CA ILE A 21 -4.51 9.59 5.43
C ILE A 21 -3.18 9.07 4.86
N PHE A 22 -2.98 7.75 4.93
CA PHE A 22 -1.79 7.12 4.38
C PHE A 22 -1.66 7.41 2.87
N TYR A 23 -2.75 7.25 2.13
CA TYR A 23 -2.72 7.46 0.69
C TYR A 23 -2.36 8.90 0.34
N ALA A 24 -2.97 9.87 1.04
CA ALA A 24 -2.69 11.27 0.81
C ALA A 24 -1.22 11.59 1.08
N GLU A 25 -0.66 11.05 2.17
CA GLU A 25 0.72 11.25 2.52
C GLU A 25 1.65 10.59 1.50
N ALA A 26 1.29 9.40 1.03
CA ALA A 26 2.08 8.70 0.02
C ALA A 26 2.13 9.48 -1.30
N LEU A 27 1.03 10.08 -1.72
CA LEU A 27 1.00 10.90 -2.92
C LEU A 27 1.92 12.10 -2.78
N ARG A 28 1.97 12.69 -1.59
CA ARG A 28 2.84 13.83 -1.33
C ARG A 28 4.32 13.44 -1.45
N VAL A 29 4.66 12.27 -0.92
CA VAL A 29 6.03 11.75 -0.98
C VAL A 29 6.41 11.38 -2.41
N GLU A 30 5.47 10.86 -3.18
CA GLU A 30 5.71 10.46 -4.55
C GLU A 30 6.27 11.60 -5.38
N LYS A 31 5.83 12.82 -5.13
CA LYS A 31 6.31 14.00 -5.85
C LYS A 31 7.79 14.27 -5.59
N LYS A 32 8.35 13.71 -4.52
CA LYS A 32 9.76 13.87 -4.18
C LYS A 32 10.63 12.77 -4.77
N LEU A 33 10.04 11.85 -5.52
CA LEU A 33 10.76 10.71 -6.11
C LEU A 33 10.61 10.72 -7.64
N PRO A 34 11.14 11.75 -8.32
CA PRO A 34 11.03 11.82 -9.77
C PRO A 34 11.76 10.65 -10.43
N GLY A 35 11.17 10.13 -11.50
CA GLY A 35 11.76 8.98 -12.19
C GLY A 35 11.41 7.64 -11.57
N VAL A 36 10.61 7.63 -10.51
CA VAL A 36 10.16 6.40 -9.87
C VAL A 36 8.66 6.26 -10.09
N GLU A 37 8.26 5.14 -10.68
CA GLU A 37 6.87 4.80 -10.84
C GLU A 37 6.43 4.02 -9.61
N ILE A 38 5.35 4.45 -8.96
CA ILE A 38 4.90 3.83 -7.72
C ILE A 38 3.58 3.10 -7.93
N GLU A 39 3.53 1.87 -7.45
CA GLU A 39 2.33 1.06 -7.38
C GLU A 39 2.02 0.80 -5.91
N TYR A 40 0.77 0.97 -5.53
CA TYR A 40 0.33 0.71 -4.15
C TYR A 40 -0.40 -0.62 -4.12
N LEU A 41 0.06 -1.53 -3.29
CA LEU A 41 -0.57 -2.84 -3.13
C LEU A 41 -0.97 -3.00 -1.67
N PHE A 42 -2.25 -2.81 -1.41
CA PHE A 42 -2.82 -2.96 -0.08
C PHE A 42 -3.30 -4.39 0.12
N ILE A 43 -3.00 -4.96 1.28
CA ILE A 43 -3.47 -6.31 1.61
C ILE A 43 -4.43 -6.17 2.78
N ASP A 44 -5.70 -6.37 2.50
CA ASP A 44 -6.73 -6.35 3.53
C ASP A 44 -6.75 -7.72 4.22
N ASP A 45 -6.25 -7.75 5.44
CA ASP A 45 -6.06 -8.99 6.20
C ASP A 45 -7.34 -9.35 6.97
N GLY A 46 -8.45 -9.46 6.23
CA GLY A 46 -9.72 -9.89 6.80
C GLY A 46 -10.35 -8.87 7.72
N SER A 47 -10.31 -7.58 7.35
CA SER A 47 -10.88 -6.52 8.15
C SER A 47 -12.38 -6.69 8.35
N SER A 48 -12.86 -6.30 9.53
CA SER A 48 -14.28 -6.33 9.87
C SER A 48 -14.95 -4.96 9.74
N ASP A 49 -14.17 -3.91 9.50
CA ASP A 49 -14.69 -2.55 9.32
C ASP A 49 -14.80 -2.20 7.83
N GLY A 50 -14.84 -0.91 7.48
CA GLY A 50 -14.95 -0.43 6.12
C GLY A 50 -13.65 -0.39 5.33
N THR A 51 -12.59 -1.05 5.79
CA THR A 51 -11.29 -1.04 5.12
C THR A 51 -11.39 -1.44 3.66
N LEU A 52 -12.06 -2.55 3.35
CA LEU A 52 -12.16 -3.02 1.97
C LEU A 52 -12.89 -2.01 1.08
N GLU A 53 -13.92 -1.36 1.60
CA GLU A 53 -14.64 -0.35 0.82
C GLU A 53 -13.76 0.85 0.51
N VAL A 54 -12.94 1.27 1.47
CA VAL A 54 -11.97 2.34 1.26
C VAL A 54 -11.00 1.96 0.16
N LEU A 55 -10.51 0.72 0.16
CA LEU A 55 -9.59 0.25 -0.87
C LEU A 55 -10.24 0.22 -2.25
N ARG A 56 -11.50 -0.19 -2.32
CA ARG A 56 -12.23 -0.16 -3.59
C ARG A 56 -12.37 1.25 -4.13
N ASP A 57 -12.66 2.20 -3.25
CA ASP A 57 -12.80 3.60 -3.64
C ASP A 57 -11.47 4.17 -4.11
N LEU A 58 -10.38 3.86 -3.42
CA LEU A 58 -9.05 4.31 -3.84
C LEU A 58 -8.68 3.73 -5.20
N HIS A 59 -9.00 2.46 -5.42
CA HIS A 59 -8.72 1.83 -6.71
C HIS A 59 -9.50 2.50 -7.85
N LYS A 60 -10.73 2.92 -7.60
CA LYS A 60 -11.53 3.62 -8.60
C LYS A 60 -10.94 4.98 -8.96
N LYS A 61 -10.33 5.64 -8.00
CA LYS A 61 -9.74 6.95 -8.21
C LYS A 61 -8.34 6.87 -8.82
N ASP A 62 -7.63 5.80 -8.55
CA ASP A 62 -6.23 5.66 -8.96
C ASP A 62 -5.98 4.20 -9.33
N ALA A 63 -5.79 3.95 -10.62
CA ALA A 63 -5.57 2.59 -11.11
C ALA A 63 -4.29 1.96 -10.60
N ARG A 64 -3.35 2.76 -10.08
CA ARG A 64 -2.12 2.23 -9.49
C ARG A 64 -2.36 1.60 -8.12
N VAL A 65 -3.51 1.88 -7.50
CA VAL A 65 -3.90 1.26 -6.24
C VAL A 65 -4.49 -0.11 -6.55
N ARG A 66 -3.81 -1.14 -6.07
CA ARG A 66 -4.29 -2.52 -6.18
C ARG A 66 -4.51 -3.04 -4.77
N TYR A 67 -5.34 -4.04 -4.64
CA TYR A 67 -5.57 -4.63 -3.32
C TYR A 67 -5.88 -6.12 -3.43
N VAL A 68 -5.55 -6.82 -2.35
CA VAL A 68 -5.90 -8.22 -2.15
C VAL A 68 -6.67 -8.28 -0.84
N SER A 69 -7.79 -9.00 -0.84
CA SER A 69 -8.62 -9.12 0.35
C SER A 69 -8.68 -10.56 0.80
N PHE A 70 -8.34 -10.80 2.07
CA PHE A 70 -8.46 -12.13 2.66
C PHE A 70 -9.87 -12.31 3.22
N SER A 71 -10.36 -13.55 3.21
CA SER A 71 -11.68 -13.85 3.74
C SER A 71 -11.73 -13.81 5.27
N ARG A 72 -10.57 -13.83 5.91
CA ARG A 72 -10.44 -13.71 7.36
C ARG A 72 -9.04 -13.25 7.70
N ASN A 73 -8.81 -12.91 8.97
CA ASN A 73 -7.50 -12.50 9.42
C ASN A 73 -6.55 -13.69 9.48
N PHE A 74 -5.45 -13.61 8.74
CA PHE A 74 -4.41 -14.63 8.72
C PHE A 74 -3.11 -14.13 9.37
N GLY A 75 -3.04 -12.87 9.72
CA GLY A 75 -1.88 -12.28 10.36
C GLY A 75 -1.04 -11.44 9.41
N LYS A 76 -0.25 -10.54 10.00
CA LYS A 76 0.56 -9.60 9.24
C LYS A 76 1.58 -10.29 8.33
N GLU A 77 2.16 -11.39 8.80
CA GLU A 77 3.16 -12.11 8.01
C GLU A 77 2.55 -12.69 6.74
N ALA A 78 1.32 -13.24 6.85
CA ALA A 78 0.62 -13.75 5.68
C ALA A 78 0.30 -12.63 4.70
N ALA A 79 -0.08 -11.45 5.22
CA ALA A 79 -0.36 -10.30 4.38
C ALA A 79 0.88 -9.83 3.64
N ILE A 80 2.02 -9.76 4.31
CA ILE A 80 3.29 -9.39 3.70
C ILE A 80 3.66 -10.39 2.60
N TYR A 81 3.51 -11.67 2.88
CA TYR A 81 3.84 -12.71 1.92
C TYR A 81 2.98 -12.59 0.67
N ALA A 82 1.66 -12.37 0.85
CA ALA A 82 0.76 -12.17 -0.29
C ALA A 82 1.18 -10.95 -1.10
N GLY A 83 1.57 -9.88 -0.41
CA GLY A 83 2.04 -8.67 -1.07
C GLY A 83 3.27 -8.92 -1.90
N LEU A 84 4.24 -9.64 -1.35
CA LEU A 84 5.47 -9.95 -2.07
C LEU A 84 5.21 -10.82 -3.30
N GLN A 85 4.28 -11.77 -3.20
CA GLN A 85 3.93 -12.63 -4.34
C GLN A 85 3.25 -11.86 -5.45
N ASN A 86 2.54 -10.78 -5.12
CA ASN A 86 1.76 -10.02 -6.09
C ASN A 86 2.44 -8.71 -6.50
N ALA A 87 3.59 -8.40 -5.94
CA ALA A 87 4.31 -7.18 -6.28
C ALA A 87 4.87 -7.27 -7.70
N ALA A 88 4.67 -6.20 -8.47
CA ALA A 88 5.13 -6.14 -9.86
C ALA A 88 6.31 -5.20 -10.05
N GLY A 89 6.72 -4.50 -9.00
CA GLY A 89 7.79 -3.50 -9.10
C GLY A 89 9.19 -4.10 -9.06
N ASP A 90 10.16 -3.30 -9.47
CA ASP A 90 11.58 -3.66 -9.39
C ASP A 90 12.06 -3.65 -7.94
N TYR A 91 11.44 -2.82 -7.12
CA TYR A 91 11.72 -2.69 -5.70
C TYR A 91 10.44 -2.81 -4.91
N VAL A 92 10.54 -3.27 -3.68
CA VAL A 92 9.37 -3.43 -2.81
C VAL A 92 9.66 -2.76 -1.47
N ALA A 93 8.75 -1.92 -1.02
CA ALA A 93 8.80 -1.35 0.33
C ALA A 93 7.56 -1.82 1.08
N ILE A 94 7.73 -2.18 2.34
CA ILE A 94 6.64 -2.64 3.19
C ILE A 94 6.40 -1.56 4.25
N LEU A 95 5.19 -1.02 4.29
CA LEU A 95 4.83 0.08 5.17
C LEU A 95 3.54 -0.23 5.90
N ASP A 96 3.43 0.22 7.14
CA ASP A 96 2.19 0.08 7.91
C ASP A 96 1.21 1.19 7.56
N ALA A 97 -0.06 0.84 7.42
CA ALA A 97 -1.11 1.81 7.08
C ALA A 97 -1.35 2.83 8.20
N ASP A 98 -0.99 2.50 9.43
CA ASP A 98 -1.19 3.39 10.57
C ASP A 98 -0.09 4.46 10.71
N LEU A 99 0.80 4.54 9.73
CA LEU A 99 1.86 5.53 9.67
C LEU A 99 2.93 5.39 10.76
N GLN A 100 3.07 4.20 11.33
CA GLN A 100 4.19 3.94 12.23
C GLN A 100 5.52 4.05 11.48
N ASP A 101 5.49 3.72 10.19
CA ASP A 101 6.62 3.90 9.28
C ASP A 101 6.19 4.89 8.21
N PRO A 102 6.28 6.23 8.49
CA PRO A 102 5.75 7.21 7.56
C PRO A 102 6.38 7.13 6.18
N PRO A 103 5.58 7.24 5.10
CA PRO A 103 6.13 7.25 3.75
C PRO A 103 7.16 8.33 3.52
N ALA A 104 7.14 9.40 4.30
CA ALA A 104 8.09 10.50 4.19
C ALA A 104 9.54 10.06 4.41
N LEU A 105 9.76 8.89 5.01
CA LEU A 105 11.10 8.36 5.22
C LEU A 105 11.67 7.69 3.96
N LEU A 106 10.84 7.39 2.96
CA LEU A 106 11.29 6.70 1.76
C LEU A 106 12.45 7.39 1.04
N PRO A 107 12.45 8.72 0.89
CA PRO A 107 13.54 9.36 0.18
C PRO A 107 14.90 9.21 0.88
N GLU A 108 14.91 8.83 2.13
CA GLU A 108 16.13 8.67 2.91
C GLU A 108 16.65 7.24 2.95
N MET A 109 15.90 6.33 2.39
CA MET A 109 16.26 4.91 2.40
C MET A 109 17.29 4.53 1.34
#